data_ce28226e0935ec1a91a5f644fa053ef8
#
_entry.id   ce28226e0935ec1a91a5f644fa053ef8
#
_cell.length_a   1.000
_cell.length_b   1.000
_cell.length_c   1.000
_cell.angle_alpha   90.00
_cell.angle_beta   90.00
_cell.angle_gamma   90.00
#
_symmetry.space_group_name_H-M   'P 1'
#
loop_
_entity.id
_entity.type
_entity.pdbx_description
1 polymer ?
#
loop_
_entity_poly.entity_id
_entity_poly.type
_entity_poly.pdbx_seq_one_letter_code
_entity_poly.pdbx_strand_id
1 'polypeptide(L)'
;MLRPQLLQAIPNVEEFLRFCEIRDYPNRTTLLREGEQSDKLYLILDGSVSVMVEDEADEGHRLVVSYLNLGDFFGEMGLFGDEDEARSAEVVTKEASKVAEISYERFMKIKAQFPDILFAIAAQMATRLRKTTYKLKNLAFVDVSGRIAHTLMDLSKQPDAMTHPDGMQIKITRQELGKIAGCSREMAGRVLKALEQDGLVSVAGKTIVVFDAR
;
A
#
# COMPACT_ATOMS: atom_id res chain seq x y z
N MET A 1 -10.48 -19.48 -8.65
CA MET A 1 -10.19 -18.93 -9.98
C MET A 1 -9.44 -17.63 -9.78
N LEU A 2 -8.32 -17.40 -10.48
CA LEU A 2 -7.58 -16.14 -10.41
C LEU A 2 -8.39 -15.02 -11.10
N ARG A 3 -8.26 -13.80 -10.61
CA ARG A 3 -8.94 -12.64 -11.24
C ARG A 3 -8.33 -12.37 -12.62
N PRO A 4 -9.15 -12.15 -13.68
CA PRO A 4 -8.64 -11.89 -15.03
C PRO A 4 -7.65 -10.71 -15.12
N GLN A 5 -7.81 -9.71 -14.24
CA GLN A 5 -6.93 -8.56 -14.14
C GLN A 5 -5.49 -8.94 -13.77
N LEU A 6 -5.30 -9.95 -12.91
CA LEU A 6 -3.97 -10.44 -12.54
C LEU A 6 -3.27 -11.11 -13.73
N LEU A 7 -4.01 -11.91 -14.50
CA LEU A 7 -3.51 -12.63 -15.68
C LEU A 7 -3.07 -11.67 -16.80
N GLN A 8 -3.77 -10.54 -16.94
CA GLN A 8 -3.42 -9.50 -17.90
C GLN A 8 -2.22 -8.66 -17.45
N ALA A 9 -2.07 -8.44 -16.13
CA ALA A 9 -1.02 -7.59 -15.60
C ALA A 9 0.34 -8.27 -15.51
N ILE A 10 0.37 -9.61 -15.29
CA ILE A 10 1.60 -10.37 -15.09
C ILE A 10 1.57 -11.62 -15.97
N PRO A 11 2.27 -11.63 -17.11
CA PRO A 11 2.39 -12.83 -17.95
C PRO A 11 2.95 -14.02 -17.18
N ASN A 12 2.53 -15.24 -17.54
CA ASN A 12 2.97 -16.51 -16.94
C ASN A 12 2.75 -16.64 -15.43
N VAL A 13 1.90 -15.78 -14.81
CA VAL A 13 1.65 -15.82 -13.37
C VAL A 13 1.03 -17.15 -12.91
N GLU A 14 0.16 -17.77 -13.71
CA GLU A 14 -0.46 -19.07 -13.35
C GLU A 14 0.57 -20.19 -13.19
N GLU A 15 1.56 -20.24 -14.08
CA GLU A 15 2.65 -21.22 -14.00
C GLU A 15 3.56 -20.92 -12.81
N PHE A 16 3.88 -19.65 -12.57
CA PHE A 16 4.64 -19.21 -11.41
C PHE A 16 3.96 -19.61 -10.09
N LEU A 17 2.64 -19.45 -9.99
CA LEU A 17 1.88 -19.79 -8.79
C LEU A 17 1.93 -21.27 -8.40
N ARG A 18 2.26 -22.18 -9.31
CA ARG A 18 2.49 -23.61 -8.99
C ARG A 18 3.71 -23.83 -8.08
N PHE A 19 4.59 -22.85 -8.00
CA PHE A 19 5.77 -22.85 -7.14
C PHE A 19 5.53 -22.14 -5.80
N CYS A 20 4.38 -21.51 -5.61
CA CYS A 20 4.02 -20.74 -4.44
C CYS A 20 3.09 -21.51 -3.50
N GLU A 21 3.12 -21.18 -2.23
CA GLU A 21 2.08 -21.53 -1.26
C GLU A 21 1.04 -20.42 -1.27
N ILE A 22 -0.25 -20.78 -1.41
CA ILE A 22 -1.34 -19.81 -1.37
C ILE A 22 -2.00 -19.85 0.00
N ARG A 23 -2.10 -18.70 0.66
CA ARG A 23 -2.68 -18.55 1.99
C ARG A 23 -3.73 -17.45 2.04
N ASP A 24 -4.76 -17.67 2.85
CA ASP A 24 -5.79 -16.69 3.17
C ASP A 24 -5.46 -16.05 4.54
N TYR A 25 -5.50 -14.73 4.57
CA TYR A 25 -5.21 -13.94 5.78
C TYR A 25 -6.42 -13.07 6.15
N PRO A 26 -6.86 -13.12 7.42
CA PRO A 26 -7.90 -12.21 7.91
C PRO A 26 -7.48 -10.74 7.80
N ASN A 27 -8.46 -9.85 7.91
CA ASN A 27 -8.20 -8.43 8.07
C ASN A 27 -7.34 -8.15 9.32
N ARG A 28 -6.45 -7.16 9.22
CA ARG A 28 -5.53 -6.70 10.29
C ARG A 28 -4.52 -7.76 10.74
N THR A 29 -4.10 -8.62 9.83
CA THR A 29 -3.03 -9.59 10.09
C THR A 29 -1.70 -8.99 9.65
N THR A 30 -0.70 -9.02 10.55
CA THR A 30 0.67 -8.65 10.21
C THR A 30 1.33 -9.80 9.44
N LEU A 31 1.76 -9.50 8.21
CA LEU A 31 2.45 -10.44 7.32
C LEU A 31 3.97 -10.32 7.44
N LEU A 32 4.46 -9.10 7.60
CA LEU A 32 5.87 -8.77 7.83
C LEU A 32 5.96 -7.75 8.95
N ARG A 33 6.97 -7.87 9.81
CA ARG A 33 7.31 -6.87 10.82
C ARG A 33 8.61 -6.18 10.45
N GLU A 34 8.64 -4.86 10.67
CA GLU A 34 9.87 -4.08 10.54
C GLU A 34 10.94 -4.65 11.48
N GLY A 35 12.18 -4.75 11.01
CA GLY A 35 13.30 -5.31 11.77
C GLY A 35 13.38 -6.84 11.83
N GLU A 36 12.35 -7.59 11.45
CA GLU A 36 12.42 -9.05 11.41
C GLU A 36 13.15 -9.57 10.16
N GLN A 37 13.85 -10.68 10.29
CA GLN A 37 14.40 -11.42 9.15
C GLN A 37 13.31 -12.30 8.53
N SER A 38 13.22 -12.31 7.22
CA SER A 38 12.31 -13.18 6.48
C SER A 38 12.87 -13.42 5.07
N ASP A 39 12.74 -14.64 4.61
CA ASP A 39 13.24 -15.14 3.33
C ASP A 39 12.16 -15.32 2.27
N LYS A 40 11.01 -14.61 2.40
CA LYS A 40 9.86 -14.80 1.51
C LYS A 40 9.55 -13.58 0.66
N LEU A 41 9.21 -13.87 -0.60
CA LEU A 41 8.55 -12.98 -1.55
C LEU A 41 7.05 -13.29 -1.56
N TYR A 42 6.24 -12.27 -1.65
CA TYR A 42 4.77 -12.33 -1.61
C TYR A 42 4.15 -11.69 -2.85
N LEU A 43 3.01 -12.25 -3.32
CA LEU A 43 2.17 -11.69 -4.38
C LEU A 43 0.72 -11.66 -3.89
N ILE A 44 0.07 -10.49 -3.97
CA ILE A 44 -1.35 -10.33 -3.60
C ILE A 44 -2.24 -10.87 -4.72
N LEU A 45 -3.03 -11.89 -4.40
CA LEU A 45 -4.00 -12.53 -5.31
C LEU A 45 -5.42 -12.00 -5.13
N ASP A 46 -5.72 -11.45 -3.97
CA ASP A 46 -6.98 -10.78 -3.62
C ASP A 46 -6.79 -9.95 -2.35
N GLY A 47 -7.60 -8.89 -2.19
CA GLY A 47 -7.51 -7.99 -1.06
C GLY A 47 -6.44 -6.91 -1.20
N SER A 48 -6.04 -6.32 -0.07
CA SER A 48 -5.07 -5.23 -0.02
C SER A 48 -4.32 -5.19 1.30
N VAL A 49 -3.09 -4.66 1.27
CA VAL A 49 -2.24 -4.49 2.46
C VAL A 49 -1.74 -3.05 2.58
N SER A 50 -1.41 -2.63 3.79
CA SER A 50 -0.70 -1.38 4.08
C SER A 50 0.75 -1.68 4.45
N VAL A 51 1.66 -0.89 3.89
CA VAL A 51 3.08 -0.88 4.24
C VAL A 51 3.33 0.32 5.14
N MET A 52 3.85 0.09 6.34
CA MET A 52 4.03 1.11 7.37
C MET A 52 5.43 1.06 7.94
N VAL A 53 5.93 2.22 8.39
CA VAL A 53 7.12 2.36 9.22
C VAL A 53 6.72 2.99 10.54
N GLU A 54 7.38 2.61 11.62
CA GLU A 54 7.14 3.14 12.96
C GLU A 54 8.21 4.17 13.33
N ASP A 55 7.82 5.18 14.10
CA ASP A 55 8.77 6.15 14.65
C ASP A 55 9.47 5.53 15.86
N GLU A 56 10.79 5.37 15.78
CA GLU A 56 11.59 4.82 16.89
C GLU A 56 11.54 5.68 18.16
N ALA A 57 11.26 6.99 18.03
CA ALA A 57 11.21 7.93 19.13
C ALA A 57 9.82 8.07 19.77
N ASP A 58 8.75 7.70 19.06
CA ASP A 58 7.35 7.81 19.51
C ASP A 58 6.58 6.53 19.19
N GLU A 59 6.65 5.55 20.10
CA GLU A 59 5.98 4.26 19.95
C GLU A 59 4.48 4.43 19.63
N GLY A 60 4.06 3.83 18.53
CA GLY A 60 2.69 3.92 18.02
C GLY A 60 2.46 5.05 17.00
N HIS A 61 3.44 5.93 16.77
CA HIS A 61 3.39 6.87 15.66
C HIS A 61 3.86 6.18 14.37
N ARG A 62 2.92 5.81 13.52
CA ARG A 62 3.18 5.05 12.30
C ARG A 62 2.86 5.90 11.06
N LEU A 63 3.75 5.84 10.08
CA LEU A 63 3.56 6.44 8.77
C LEU A 63 3.18 5.35 7.75
N VAL A 64 2.08 5.54 7.02
CA VAL A 64 1.74 4.67 5.88
C VAL A 64 2.57 5.08 4.67
N VAL A 65 3.50 4.22 4.29
CA VAL A 65 4.36 4.43 3.12
C VAL A 65 3.62 4.13 1.83
N SER A 66 2.89 3.01 1.77
CA SER A 66 2.17 2.58 0.57
C SER A 66 0.98 1.69 0.89
N TYR A 67 0.02 1.66 -0.02
CA TYR A 67 -0.98 0.60 -0.13
C TYR A 67 -0.63 -0.29 -1.33
N LEU A 68 -0.74 -1.61 -1.13
CA LEU A 68 -0.53 -2.60 -2.16
C LEU A 68 -1.83 -3.38 -2.37
N ASN A 69 -2.11 -3.68 -3.62
CA ASN A 69 -3.37 -4.27 -4.06
C ASN A 69 -3.13 -5.54 -4.88
N LEU A 70 -4.20 -6.11 -5.43
CA LEU A 70 -4.13 -7.24 -6.36
C LEU A 70 -3.01 -7.06 -7.39
N GLY A 71 -2.13 -8.05 -7.51
CA GLY A 71 -1.01 -8.08 -8.46
C GLY A 71 0.27 -7.41 -7.96
N ASP A 72 0.25 -6.78 -6.79
CA ASP A 72 1.45 -6.22 -6.20
C ASP A 72 2.30 -7.29 -5.51
N PHE A 73 3.60 -7.25 -5.76
CA PHE A 73 4.58 -8.00 -4.99
C PHE A 73 5.03 -7.21 -3.77
N PHE A 74 5.40 -7.91 -2.69
CA PHE A 74 6.06 -7.31 -1.52
C PHE A 74 7.02 -8.30 -0.87
N GLY A 75 7.90 -7.78 -0.02
CA GLY A 75 9.00 -8.56 0.54
C GLY A 75 10.15 -8.76 -0.45
N GLU A 76 10.14 -8.09 -1.59
CA GLU A 76 11.15 -8.18 -2.65
C GLU A 76 12.48 -7.54 -2.27
N MET A 77 12.52 -6.60 -1.34
CA MET A 77 13.74 -5.87 -1.00
C MET A 77 14.83 -6.81 -0.48
N GLY A 78 14.51 -7.73 0.41
CA GLY A 78 15.46 -8.73 0.88
C GLY A 78 15.88 -9.77 -0.17
N LEU A 79 15.22 -9.84 -1.34
CA LEU A 79 15.65 -10.68 -2.46
C LEU A 79 16.85 -10.07 -3.21
N PHE A 80 17.00 -8.74 -3.15
CA PHE A 80 18.02 -7.97 -3.86
C PHE A 80 19.04 -7.29 -2.93
N GLY A 81 18.81 -7.38 -1.60
CA GLY A 81 19.71 -6.89 -0.56
C GLY A 81 20.72 -7.95 -0.09
N ASP A 82 21.47 -7.62 0.95
CA ASP A 82 22.34 -8.56 1.62
C ASP A 82 21.53 -9.57 2.45
N GLU A 83 22.03 -10.80 2.63
CA GLU A 83 21.34 -11.91 3.29
C GLU A 83 20.92 -11.60 4.74
N ASP A 84 21.57 -10.64 5.39
CA ASP A 84 21.30 -10.21 6.78
C ASP A 84 20.41 -8.96 6.88
N GLU A 85 19.87 -8.43 5.76
CA GLU A 85 19.04 -7.23 5.78
C GLU A 85 17.67 -7.52 6.39
N ALA A 86 17.37 -6.87 7.52
CA ALA A 86 16.08 -6.91 8.18
C ALA A 86 14.98 -6.22 7.33
N ARG A 87 13.73 -6.59 7.53
CA ARG A 87 12.59 -5.96 6.86
C ARG A 87 12.54 -4.47 7.14
N SER A 88 12.44 -3.67 6.09
CA SER A 88 12.44 -2.20 6.15
C SER A 88 11.09 -1.59 6.53
N ALA A 89 10.03 -2.39 6.66
CA ALA A 89 8.69 -1.92 6.97
C ALA A 89 7.78 -3.06 7.48
N GLU A 90 6.76 -2.69 8.25
CA GLU A 90 5.65 -3.57 8.61
C GLU A 90 4.64 -3.65 7.47
N VAL A 91 4.11 -4.86 7.19
CA VAL A 91 3.04 -5.08 6.21
C VAL A 91 1.84 -5.72 6.89
N VAL A 92 0.68 -5.05 6.84
CA VAL A 92 -0.56 -5.47 7.50
C VAL A 92 -1.73 -5.50 6.51
N THR A 93 -2.56 -6.54 6.56
CA THR A 93 -3.76 -6.64 5.73
C THR A 93 -4.79 -5.56 6.08
N LYS A 94 -5.31 -4.84 5.08
CA LYS A 94 -6.41 -3.86 5.22
C LYS A 94 -7.79 -4.52 5.24
N GLU A 95 -7.88 -5.67 4.61
CA GLU A 95 -9.08 -6.51 4.47
C GLU A 95 -8.67 -7.97 4.41
N ALA A 96 -9.63 -8.90 4.39
CA ALA A 96 -9.32 -10.30 4.15
C ALA A 96 -8.60 -10.43 2.81
N SER A 97 -7.42 -11.05 2.82
CA SER A 97 -6.52 -11.06 1.67
C SER A 97 -6.03 -12.46 1.37
N LYS A 98 -5.90 -12.78 0.08
CA LYS A 98 -5.28 -14.00 -0.41
C LYS A 98 -3.92 -13.68 -1.00
N VAL A 99 -2.88 -14.36 -0.53
CA VAL A 99 -1.48 -14.08 -0.86
C VAL A 99 -0.78 -15.37 -1.28
N ALA A 100 0.01 -15.29 -2.34
CA ALA A 100 0.95 -16.33 -2.72
C ALA A 100 2.32 -16.02 -2.12
N GLU A 101 2.97 -17.02 -1.54
CA GLU A 101 4.25 -16.95 -0.86
C GLU A 101 5.26 -17.88 -1.53
N ILE A 102 6.49 -17.42 -1.70
CA ILE A 102 7.60 -18.25 -2.18
C ILE A 102 8.88 -17.85 -1.43
N SER A 103 9.68 -18.84 -0.99
CA SER A 103 10.98 -18.53 -0.40
C SER A 103 11.96 -17.97 -1.44
N TYR A 104 12.88 -17.12 -1.01
CA TYR A 104 13.92 -16.58 -1.89
C TYR A 104 14.75 -17.68 -2.53
N GLU A 105 15.13 -18.70 -1.77
CA GLU A 105 15.87 -19.86 -2.29
C GLU A 105 15.12 -20.51 -3.47
N ARG A 106 13.82 -20.76 -3.31
CA ARG A 106 13.00 -21.39 -4.35
C ARG A 106 12.82 -20.46 -5.55
N PHE A 107 12.59 -19.17 -5.32
CA PHE A 107 12.47 -18.17 -6.38
C PHE A 107 13.77 -18.07 -7.19
N MET A 108 14.92 -18.02 -6.52
CA MET A 108 16.22 -17.94 -7.19
C MET A 108 16.51 -19.15 -8.08
N LYS A 109 16.01 -20.35 -7.75
CA LYS A 109 16.15 -21.55 -8.58
C LYS A 109 15.30 -21.49 -9.85
N ILE A 110 14.18 -20.79 -9.83
CA ILE A 110 13.21 -20.77 -10.94
C ILE A 110 13.20 -19.45 -11.72
N LYS A 111 13.84 -18.38 -11.25
CA LYS A 111 13.76 -17.03 -11.82
C LYS A 111 14.07 -16.96 -13.32
N ALA A 112 14.96 -17.81 -13.82
CA ALA A 112 15.32 -17.87 -15.23
C ALA A 112 14.16 -18.37 -16.12
N GLN A 113 13.20 -19.10 -15.55
CA GLN A 113 12.00 -19.59 -16.25
C GLN A 113 10.90 -18.52 -16.29
N PHE A 114 10.97 -17.51 -15.41
CA PHE A 114 9.94 -16.47 -15.23
C PHE A 114 10.52 -15.05 -15.33
N PRO A 115 11.12 -14.66 -16.48
CA PRO A 115 11.68 -13.31 -16.64
C PRO A 115 10.61 -12.22 -16.54
N ASP A 116 9.36 -12.51 -16.93
CA ASP A 116 8.24 -11.58 -16.82
C ASP A 116 7.92 -11.24 -15.36
N ILE A 117 8.06 -12.20 -14.44
CA ILE A 117 7.86 -11.97 -13.01
C ILE A 117 8.95 -11.02 -12.48
N LEU A 118 10.21 -11.24 -12.84
CA LEU A 118 11.31 -10.33 -12.48
C LEU A 118 11.08 -8.92 -13.02
N PHE A 119 10.63 -8.82 -14.27
CA PHE A 119 10.31 -7.52 -14.88
C PHE A 119 9.15 -6.83 -14.17
N ALA A 120 8.10 -7.58 -13.80
CA ALA A 120 6.97 -7.04 -13.05
C ALA A 120 7.41 -6.50 -11.68
N ILE A 121 8.24 -7.24 -10.94
CA ILE A 121 8.82 -6.80 -9.66
C ILE A 121 9.61 -5.50 -9.87
N ALA A 122 10.54 -5.47 -10.83
CA ALA A 122 11.35 -4.29 -11.11
C ALA A 122 10.51 -3.06 -11.50
N ALA A 123 9.49 -3.23 -12.34
CA ALA A 123 8.57 -2.16 -12.73
C ALA A 123 7.78 -1.61 -11.54
N GLN A 124 7.34 -2.49 -10.62
CA GLN A 124 6.67 -2.08 -9.38
C GLN A 124 7.62 -1.34 -8.44
N MET A 125 8.85 -1.82 -8.24
CA MET A 125 9.87 -1.13 -7.46
C MET A 125 10.15 0.28 -8.01
N ALA A 126 10.34 0.41 -9.34
CA ALA A 126 10.54 1.71 -9.99
C ALA A 126 9.34 2.65 -9.77
N THR A 127 8.12 2.11 -9.81
CA THR A 127 6.89 2.88 -9.55
C THR A 127 6.80 3.32 -8.09
N ARG A 128 7.14 2.44 -7.14
CA ARG A 128 7.18 2.74 -5.70
C ARG A 128 8.24 3.80 -5.39
N LEU A 129 9.42 3.69 -5.97
CA LEU A 129 10.48 4.68 -5.81
C LEU A 129 10.01 6.07 -6.26
N ARG A 130 9.38 6.18 -7.44
CA ARG A 130 8.80 7.46 -7.91
C ARG A 130 7.75 8.02 -6.94
N LYS A 131 6.83 7.17 -6.43
CA LYS A 131 5.80 7.58 -5.46
C LYS A 131 6.43 8.03 -4.14
N THR A 132 7.45 7.34 -3.64
CA THR A 132 8.16 7.70 -2.40
C THR A 132 8.91 9.00 -2.57
N THR A 133 9.60 9.22 -3.69
CA THR A 133 10.26 10.49 -4.01
C THR A 133 9.25 11.65 -4.06
N TYR A 134 8.06 11.42 -4.64
CA TYR A 134 7.00 12.43 -4.66
C TYR A 134 6.46 12.74 -3.26
N LYS A 135 6.28 11.72 -2.41
CA LYS A 135 5.89 11.91 -0.99
C LYS A 135 6.96 12.71 -0.23
N LEU A 136 8.23 12.38 -0.41
CA LEU A 136 9.34 13.14 0.20
C LEU A 136 9.31 14.61 -0.23
N LYS A 137 9.12 14.89 -1.53
CA LYS A 137 8.94 16.25 -2.04
C LYS A 137 7.77 16.97 -1.35
N ASN A 138 6.63 16.28 -1.21
CA ASN A 138 5.46 16.88 -0.54
C ASN A 138 5.73 17.14 0.95
N LEU A 139 6.41 16.25 1.65
CA LEU A 139 6.80 16.47 3.06
C LEU A 139 7.73 17.67 3.22
N ALA A 140 8.63 17.90 2.27
CA ALA A 140 9.61 18.98 2.32
C ALA A 140 9.04 20.35 1.90
N PHE A 141 8.08 20.40 0.97
CA PHE A 141 7.69 21.65 0.29
C PHE A 141 6.19 21.96 0.33
N VAL A 142 5.35 21.05 0.80
CA VAL A 142 3.89 21.23 0.86
C VAL A 142 3.46 21.31 2.31
N ASP A 143 2.62 22.27 2.66
CA ASP A 143 2.06 22.37 3.99
C ASP A 143 1.11 21.21 4.33
N VAL A 144 0.69 21.11 5.59
CA VAL A 144 -0.16 20.01 6.06
C VAL A 144 -1.50 19.99 5.33
N SER A 145 -2.06 21.15 4.99
CA SER A 145 -3.35 21.23 4.27
C SER A 145 -3.24 20.65 2.87
N GLY A 146 -2.20 21.04 2.15
CA GLY A 146 -1.92 20.49 0.81
C GLY A 146 -1.62 18.99 0.85
N ARG A 147 -0.87 18.48 1.85
CA ARG A 147 -0.61 17.04 1.98
C ARG A 147 -1.87 16.24 2.23
N ILE A 148 -2.78 16.74 3.06
CA ILE A 148 -4.09 16.11 3.31
C ILE A 148 -4.93 16.11 2.03
N ALA A 149 -5.00 17.22 1.30
CA ALA A 149 -5.72 17.30 0.03
C ALA A 149 -5.16 16.27 -0.99
N HIS A 150 -3.83 16.20 -1.17
CA HIS A 150 -3.18 15.19 -2.01
C HIS A 150 -3.51 13.76 -1.56
N THR A 151 -3.49 13.50 -0.25
CA THR A 151 -3.83 12.18 0.30
C THR A 151 -5.28 11.79 0.00
N LEU A 152 -6.22 12.70 0.13
CA LEU A 152 -7.63 12.46 -0.21
C LEU A 152 -7.80 12.15 -1.70
N MET A 153 -7.13 12.89 -2.58
CA MET A 153 -7.13 12.63 -4.02
C MET A 153 -6.49 11.29 -4.39
N ASP A 154 -5.43 10.87 -3.70
CA ASP A 154 -4.80 9.57 -3.93
C ASP A 154 -5.69 8.42 -3.43
N LEU A 155 -6.37 8.59 -2.30
CA LEU A 155 -7.32 7.62 -1.75
C LEU A 155 -8.56 7.48 -2.63
N SER A 156 -9.02 8.55 -3.26
CA SER A 156 -10.17 8.51 -4.19
C SER A 156 -9.91 7.66 -5.45
N LYS A 157 -8.64 7.37 -5.76
CA LYS A 157 -8.20 6.51 -6.88
C LYS A 157 -7.97 5.04 -6.46
N GLN A 158 -8.10 4.73 -5.16
CA GLN A 158 -7.92 3.35 -4.69
C GLN A 158 -9.12 2.47 -5.09
N PRO A 159 -8.94 1.15 -5.23
CA PRO A 159 -10.02 0.23 -5.63
C PRO A 159 -11.20 0.17 -4.65
N ASP A 160 -10.99 0.55 -3.38
CA ASP A 160 -12.01 0.59 -2.33
C ASP A 160 -12.79 1.92 -2.27
N ALA A 161 -12.43 2.90 -3.10
CA ALA A 161 -13.20 4.13 -3.26
C ALA A 161 -14.50 3.85 -4.03
N MET A 162 -15.58 4.49 -3.63
CA MET A 162 -16.91 4.32 -4.23
C MET A 162 -17.34 5.58 -4.95
N THR A 163 -17.99 5.41 -6.11
CA THR A 163 -18.58 6.52 -6.85
C THR A 163 -19.71 7.15 -6.02
N HIS A 164 -19.73 8.48 -5.93
CA HIS A 164 -20.77 9.30 -5.31
C HIS A 164 -21.30 10.32 -6.33
N PRO A 165 -22.56 10.80 -6.27
CA PRO A 165 -23.08 11.81 -7.20
C PRO A 165 -22.18 13.04 -7.32
N ASP A 166 -21.61 13.50 -6.22
CA ASP A 166 -20.80 14.72 -6.14
C ASP A 166 -19.29 14.47 -6.28
N GLY A 167 -18.82 13.21 -6.47
CA GLY A 167 -17.40 12.90 -6.59
C GLY A 167 -17.06 11.47 -6.20
N MET A 168 -16.07 11.27 -5.33
CA MET A 168 -15.65 9.95 -4.85
C MET A 168 -15.76 9.84 -3.33
N GLN A 169 -16.38 8.77 -2.86
CA GLN A 169 -16.52 8.46 -1.45
C GLN A 169 -15.42 7.52 -0.99
N ILE A 170 -14.75 7.89 0.08
CA ILE A 170 -13.73 7.09 0.77
C ILE A 170 -14.11 6.86 2.23
N LYS A 171 -13.62 5.77 2.81
CA LYS A 171 -13.79 5.45 4.24
C LYS A 171 -12.44 5.46 4.94
N ILE A 172 -12.18 6.51 5.72
CA ILE A 172 -10.92 6.68 6.44
C ILE A 172 -11.13 7.39 7.78
N THR A 173 -10.38 7.02 8.80
CA THR A 173 -10.35 7.74 10.08
C THR A 173 -9.40 8.93 10.02
N ARG A 174 -9.63 9.95 10.87
CA ARG A 174 -8.69 11.08 11.02
C ARG A 174 -7.29 10.63 11.46
N GLN A 175 -7.21 9.55 12.24
CA GLN A 175 -5.94 8.96 12.66
C GLN A 175 -5.19 8.34 11.48
N GLU A 176 -5.86 7.55 10.64
CA GLU A 176 -5.27 6.97 9.42
C GLU A 176 -4.85 8.07 8.44
N LEU A 177 -5.72 9.08 8.22
CA LEU A 177 -5.41 10.21 7.36
C LEU A 177 -4.16 10.95 7.84
N GLY A 178 -4.02 11.16 9.16
CA GLY A 178 -2.82 11.74 9.77
C GLY A 178 -1.57 10.88 9.51
N LYS A 179 -1.67 9.55 9.68
CA LYS A 179 -0.57 8.62 9.39
C LYS A 179 -0.10 8.66 7.92
N ILE A 180 -1.01 8.86 6.97
CA ILE A 180 -0.67 8.92 5.54
C ILE A 180 -0.07 10.29 5.20
N ALA A 181 -0.65 11.38 5.75
CA ALA A 181 -0.23 12.74 5.46
C ALA A 181 0.98 13.21 6.30
N GLY A 182 1.46 12.40 7.25
CA GLY A 182 2.55 12.76 8.16
C GLY A 182 2.17 13.92 9.09
N CYS A 183 1.02 13.80 9.79
CA CYS A 183 0.57 14.79 10.78
C CYS A 183 -0.27 14.15 11.89
N SER A 184 -0.51 14.90 12.98
CA SER A 184 -1.35 14.41 14.07
C SER A 184 -2.82 14.28 13.68
N ARG A 185 -3.56 13.42 14.42
CA ARG A 185 -5.01 13.25 14.26
C ARG A 185 -5.78 14.58 14.40
N GLU A 186 -5.35 15.42 15.35
CA GLU A 186 -5.96 16.74 15.63
C GLU A 186 -5.75 17.68 14.44
N MET A 187 -4.55 17.67 13.86
CA MET A 187 -4.24 18.49 12.69
C MET A 187 -5.05 18.02 11.47
N ALA A 188 -5.13 16.71 11.23
CA ALA A 188 -5.98 16.15 10.18
C ALA A 188 -7.44 16.57 10.37
N GLY A 189 -7.95 16.56 11.61
CA GLY A 189 -9.32 17.01 11.91
C GLY A 189 -9.55 18.50 11.63
N ARG A 190 -8.58 19.36 11.95
CA ARG A 190 -8.66 20.83 11.67
C ARG A 190 -8.67 21.11 10.17
N VAL A 191 -7.78 20.44 9.43
CA VAL A 191 -7.69 20.62 7.97
C VAL A 191 -8.96 20.10 7.28
N LEU A 192 -9.46 18.91 7.67
CA LEU A 192 -10.72 18.39 7.12
C LEU A 192 -11.88 19.36 7.30
N LYS A 193 -11.99 19.99 8.49
CA LYS A 193 -13.02 21.01 8.75
C LYS A 193 -12.87 22.24 7.86
N ALA A 194 -11.64 22.69 7.60
CA ALA A 194 -11.39 23.80 6.68
C ALA A 194 -11.76 23.42 5.24
N LEU A 195 -11.34 22.26 4.75
CA LEU A 195 -11.70 21.80 3.41
C LEU A 195 -13.22 21.62 3.23
N GLU A 196 -13.94 21.21 4.29
CA GLU A 196 -15.40 21.12 4.28
C GLU A 196 -16.05 22.51 4.22
N GLN A 197 -15.54 23.50 4.95
CA GLN A 197 -15.99 24.89 4.88
C GLN A 197 -15.76 25.52 3.50
N ASP A 198 -14.65 25.13 2.83
CA ASP A 198 -14.32 25.56 1.47
C ASP A 198 -15.12 24.81 0.39
N GLY A 199 -15.98 23.86 0.77
CA GLY A 199 -16.82 23.09 -0.15
C GLY A 199 -16.05 22.09 -1.01
N LEU A 200 -14.89 21.62 -0.56
CA LEU A 200 -14.03 20.66 -1.29
C LEU A 200 -14.30 19.21 -0.89
N VAL A 201 -14.81 19.00 0.32
CA VAL A 201 -15.17 17.69 0.84
C VAL A 201 -16.44 17.76 1.70
N SER A 202 -17.09 16.61 1.91
CA SER A 202 -18.10 16.42 2.96
C SER A 202 -17.63 15.32 3.91
N VAL A 203 -17.79 15.50 5.22
CA VAL A 203 -17.27 14.60 6.25
C VAL A 203 -18.38 14.11 7.17
N ALA A 204 -18.72 12.81 7.09
CA ALA A 204 -19.68 12.14 7.95
C ALA A 204 -19.01 10.98 8.71
N GLY A 205 -18.48 11.27 9.91
CA GLY A 205 -17.75 10.29 10.73
C GLY A 205 -16.45 9.80 10.09
N LYS A 206 -16.45 8.57 9.58
CA LYS A 206 -15.34 7.96 8.83
C LYS A 206 -15.51 8.04 7.31
N THR A 207 -16.67 8.50 6.84
CA THR A 207 -16.97 8.63 5.42
C THR A 207 -16.63 10.05 4.97
N ILE A 208 -15.84 10.18 3.93
CA ILE A 208 -15.48 11.46 3.31
C ILE A 208 -15.85 11.38 1.85
N VAL A 209 -16.58 12.37 1.34
CA VAL A 209 -16.81 12.55 -0.09
C VAL A 209 -15.87 13.65 -0.57
N VAL A 210 -15.03 13.34 -1.52
CA VAL A 210 -14.12 14.29 -2.17
C VAL A 210 -14.81 14.76 -3.44
N PHE A 211 -15.15 16.05 -3.48
CA PHE A 211 -15.92 16.61 -4.58
C PHE A 211 -15.06 16.72 -5.85
N ASP A 212 -15.69 16.58 -7.00
CA ASP A 212 -15.08 16.63 -8.34
C ASP A 212 -13.90 15.64 -8.57
N ALA A 213 -13.64 14.73 -7.64
CA ALA A 213 -12.71 13.63 -7.82
C ALA A 213 -13.37 12.54 -8.70
N ARG A 214 -12.88 12.38 -9.94
CA ARG A 214 -13.32 11.34 -10.89
C ARG A 214 -12.12 10.70 -11.58
#